data_9b982c28044d73902c870a3831ba6bc8
#
_entry.id   9b982c28044d73902c870a3831ba6bc8
#
_cell.length_a   1.000
_cell.length_b   1.000
_cell.length_c   1.000
_cell.angle_alpha   90.00
_cell.angle_beta   90.00
_cell.angle_gamma   90.00
#
_symmetry.space_group_name_H-M   'P 1'
#
loop_
_entity.id
_entity.type
_entity.pdbx_description
1 polymer ?
#
loop_
_entity_poly.entity_id
_entity_poly.type
_entity_poly.pdbx_seq_one_letter_code
_entity_poly.pdbx_strand_id
1 'polypeptide(L)'
;MRREDIEFDSEGTTVRGWLYRPDGAADAPAVVLAGGWCYVRELVMPYYAEAFSAAGLAALVIDYRNLGASDGEPRQHLDPWAQIRDYQNALSFLERSDGVDPDRLGAWGISYSGGHVLILAATDPRVKAIVSQIPVVDGYRNMRRVHGTLGYRRLWEAILEDRRLRTEDATKRLYLPHASERPDEELSSWPFPETRHTFAQLQQTEAPLYQNLSTMESVDLLLNYDVSPFVTRIYDTPTLMLVAEGDDLTLWDLEIESYNRIPTTKKKLVVLADTSHMTLYSDRSKLSVAADEASRWFADHLSAQAPQGR
;
A
#
# COMPACT_ATOMS: atom_id res chain seq x y z
N MET A 1 15.18 -17.31 9.12
CA MET A 1 14.03 -16.39 9.21
C MET A 1 12.93 -16.99 10.06
N ARG A 2 12.36 -16.24 11.01
CA ARG A 2 11.20 -16.62 11.85
C ARG A 2 10.05 -15.67 11.56
N ARG A 3 8.83 -16.20 11.40
CA ARG A 3 7.59 -15.41 11.29
C ARG A 3 6.76 -15.58 12.57
N GLU A 4 6.23 -14.46 13.07
CA GLU A 4 5.38 -14.39 14.26
C GLU A 4 4.05 -13.72 13.90
N ASP A 5 2.94 -14.26 14.40
CA ASP A 5 1.68 -13.55 14.41
C ASP A 5 1.73 -12.45 15.47
N ILE A 6 1.33 -11.25 15.10
CA ILE A 6 1.28 -10.10 16.00
C ILE A 6 -0.07 -9.38 15.91
N GLU A 7 -0.38 -8.66 16.96
CA GLU A 7 -1.48 -7.70 16.98
C GLU A 7 -1.10 -6.46 17.79
N PHE A 8 -1.68 -5.33 17.43
CA PHE A 8 -1.54 -4.07 18.15
C PHE A 8 -2.82 -3.24 18.06
N ASP A 9 -2.99 -2.36 19.04
CA ASP A 9 -4.08 -1.39 19.00
C ASP A 9 -3.78 -0.27 18.03
N SER A 10 -4.73 0.03 17.15
CA SER A 10 -4.73 1.18 16.26
C SER A 10 -5.99 2.00 16.48
N GLU A 11 -5.92 2.96 17.41
CA GLU A 11 -7.03 3.86 17.78
C GLU A 11 -8.31 3.09 18.21
N GLY A 12 -8.15 2.07 19.05
CA GLY A 12 -9.25 1.24 19.56
C GLY A 12 -9.67 0.10 18.63
N THR A 13 -8.94 -0.13 17.53
CA THR A 13 -9.14 -1.25 16.62
C THR A 13 -7.93 -2.17 16.64
N THR A 14 -8.13 -3.47 16.81
CA THR A 14 -7.03 -4.44 16.76
C THR A 14 -6.59 -4.65 15.31
N VAL A 15 -5.38 -4.23 14.99
CA VAL A 15 -4.70 -4.53 13.74
C VAL A 15 -3.83 -5.77 13.91
N ARG A 16 -3.92 -6.69 12.94
CA ARG A 16 -3.15 -7.95 12.96
C ARG A 16 -2.17 -8.01 11.81
N GLY A 17 -1.04 -8.65 12.07
CA GLY A 17 0.04 -8.75 11.10
C GLY A 17 0.95 -9.94 11.30
N TRP A 18 1.95 -10.02 10.46
CA TRP A 18 3.06 -10.96 10.55
C TRP A 18 4.38 -10.20 10.65
N LEU A 19 5.14 -10.49 11.71
CA LEU A 19 6.49 -9.97 11.86
C LEU A 19 7.50 -11.05 11.44
N TYR A 20 8.22 -10.78 10.37
CA TYR A 20 9.33 -11.59 9.87
C TYR A 20 10.63 -11.07 10.48
N ARG A 21 11.39 -11.94 11.12
CA ARG A 21 12.67 -11.59 11.74
C ARG A 21 13.82 -12.24 10.99
N PRO A 22 14.89 -11.50 10.65
CA PRO A 22 16.08 -12.07 10.05
C PRO A 22 16.82 -12.95 11.07
N ASP A 23 17.58 -13.94 10.58
CA ASP A 23 18.41 -14.77 11.44
C ASP A 23 19.61 -13.99 11.97
N GLY A 24 19.91 -14.13 13.25
CA GLY A 24 21.15 -13.68 13.87
C GLY A 24 21.31 -12.18 14.14
N ALA A 25 20.32 -11.35 13.83
CA ALA A 25 20.37 -9.92 14.15
C ALA A 25 19.90 -9.66 15.58
N ALA A 26 20.68 -8.91 16.36
CA ALA A 26 20.31 -8.49 17.71
C ALA A 26 19.34 -7.29 17.67
N ASP A 27 19.61 -6.30 16.80
CA ASP A 27 18.79 -5.10 16.58
C ASP A 27 18.75 -4.83 15.07
N ALA A 28 17.74 -5.40 14.40
CA ALA A 28 17.57 -5.28 12.96
C ALA A 28 16.87 -3.96 12.59
N PRO A 29 17.25 -3.30 11.48
CA PRO A 29 16.39 -2.31 10.88
C PRO A 29 15.07 -2.96 10.48
N ALA A 30 13.95 -2.20 10.49
CA ALA A 30 12.66 -2.79 10.24
C ALA A 30 11.84 -1.99 9.22
N VAL A 31 11.01 -2.69 8.45
CA VAL A 31 10.14 -2.11 7.43
C VAL A 31 8.69 -2.53 7.70
N VAL A 32 7.76 -1.57 7.71
CA VAL A 32 6.33 -1.85 7.68
C VAL A 32 5.88 -2.00 6.23
N LEU A 33 5.13 -3.08 5.94
CA LEU A 33 4.55 -3.38 4.64
C LEU A 33 3.03 -3.42 4.74
N ALA A 34 2.36 -2.74 3.82
CA ALA A 34 0.92 -2.93 3.65
C ALA A 34 0.53 -2.84 2.16
N GLY A 35 -0.60 -3.43 1.84
CA GLY A 35 -1.05 -3.60 0.47
C GLY A 35 -1.95 -2.49 -0.05
N GLY A 36 -2.41 -2.63 -1.28
CA GLY A 36 -3.27 -1.67 -1.98
C GLY A 36 -4.75 -1.81 -1.65
N TRP A 37 -5.58 -1.56 -2.66
CA TRP A 37 -7.04 -1.56 -2.51
C TRP A 37 -7.59 -2.96 -2.20
N CYS A 38 -8.38 -3.09 -1.14
CA CYS A 38 -8.96 -4.35 -0.66
C CYS A 38 -7.95 -5.45 -0.30
N TYR A 39 -6.69 -5.09 -0.07
CA TYR A 39 -5.64 -6.06 0.23
C TYR A 39 -5.79 -6.72 1.59
N VAL A 40 -5.32 -7.95 1.62
CA VAL A 40 -5.04 -8.69 2.84
C VAL A 40 -3.57 -9.09 2.85
N ARG A 41 -3.00 -9.31 4.03
CA ARG A 41 -1.56 -9.57 4.25
C ARG A 41 -1.02 -10.81 3.53
N GLU A 42 -1.91 -11.72 3.09
CA GLU A 42 -1.51 -12.90 2.31
C GLU A 42 -1.17 -12.57 0.86
N LEU A 43 -1.70 -11.46 0.31
CA LEU A 43 -1.50 -11.07 -1.08
C LEU A 43 -0.07 -10.57 -1.32
N VAL A 44 0.73 -11.31 -2.06
CA VAL A 44 2.11 -11.06 -2.51
C VAL A 44 3.09 -10.48 -1.48
N MET A 45 2.64 -9.83 -0.42
CA MET A 45 3.48 -9.20 0.61
C MET A 45 4.42 -10.18 1.34
N PRO A 46 4.05 -11.47 1.56
CA PRO A 46 4.99 -12.44 2.12
C PRO A 46 6.29 -12.58 1.32
N TYR A 47 6.22 -12.52 -0.01
CA TYR A 47 7.41 -12.62 -0.86
C TYR A 47 8.38 -11.42 -0.68
N TYR A 48 7.82 -10.21 -0.52
CA TYR A 48 8.64 -9.03 -0.19
C TYR A 48 9.22 -9.14 1.22
N ALA A 49 8.41 -9.55 2.19
CA ALA A 49 8.86 -9.70 3.59
C ALA A 49 9.97 -10.75 3.72
N GLU A 50 9.88 -11.85 2.98
CA GLU A 50 10.93 -12.88 2.91
C GLU A 50 12.21 -12.33 2.28
N ALA A 51 12.11 -11.58 1.18
CA ALA A 51 13.26 -10.94 0.53
C ALA A 51 13.92 -9.91 1.47
N PHE A 52 13.14 -9.10 2.17
CA PHE A 52 13.65 -8.12 3.14
C PHE A 52 14.32 -8.83 4.32
N SER A 53 13.71 -9.91 4.83
CA SER A 53 14.30 -10.69 5.92
C SER A 53 15.60 -11.37 5.50
N ALA A 54 15.70 -11.87 4.26
CA ALA A 54 16.94 -12.42 3.71
C ALA A 54 18.04 -11.34 3.56
N ALA A 55 17.65 -10.08 3.37
CA ALA A 55 18.57 -8.93 3.34
C ALA A 55 18.91 -8.37 4.75
N GLY A 56 18.48 -9.04 5.84
CA GLY A 56 18.79 -8.65 7.21
C GLY A 56 17.84 -7.61 7.84
N LEU A 57 16.67 -7.39 7.23
CA LEU A 57 15.64 -6.46 7.72
C LEU A 57 14.53 -7.24 8.44
N ALA A 58 14.03 -6.72 9.55
CA ALA A 58 12.74 -7.17 10.06
C ALA A 58 11.61 -6.58 9.17
N ALA A 59 10.60 -7.37 8.89
CA ALA A 59 9.50 -6.95 8.01
C ALA A 59 8.16 -7.20 8.69
N LEU A 60 7.40 -6.14 8.94
CA LEU A 60 6.07 -6.20 9.52
C LEU A 60 5.00 -6.03 8.43
N VAL A 61 4.32 -7.10 8.08
CA VAL A 61 3.20 -7.11 7.14
C VAL A 61 1.90 -6.99 7.91
N ILE A 62 1.06 -6.01 7.60
CA ILE A 62 -0.21 -5.78 8.30
C ILE A 62 -1.43 -5.95 7.40
N ASP A 63 -2.54 -6.42 7.98
CA ASP A 63 -3.88 -6.13 7.47
C ASP A 63 -4.32 -4.78 8.04
N TYR A 64 -4.77 -3.87 7.19
CA TYR A 64 -5.40 -2.64 7.70
C TYR A 64 -6.67 -2.93 8.51
N ARG A 65 -7.06 -2.00 9.38
CA ARG A 65 -8.39 -2.06 10.01
C ARG A 65 -9.47 -2.32 8.97
N ASN A 66 -10.53 -3.02 9.33
CA ASN A 66 -11.67 -3.38 8.49
C ASN A 66 -11.37 -4.42 7.40
N LEU A 67 -10.12 -4.87 7.22
CA LEU A 67 -9.72 -5.82 6.18
C LEU A 67 -9.10 -7.09 6.79
N GLY A 68 -9.13 -8.17 6.02
CA GLY A 68 -8.45 -9.42 6.38
C GLY A 68 -8.77 -9.92 7.78
N ALA A 69 -7.73 -10.23 8.54
CA ALA A 69 -7.84 -10.71 9.92
C ALA A 69 -7.93 -9.59 10.96
N SER A 70 -7.70 -8.32 10.59
CA SER A 70 -7.85 -7.18 11.49
C SER A 70 -9.31 -6.90 11.81
N ASP A 71 -9.55 -6.37 13.02
CA ASP A 71 -10.90 -5.96 13.45
C ASP A 71 -11.33 -4.66 12.76
N GLY A 72 -12.50 -4.18 13.12
CA GLY A 72 -13.08 -2.93 12.65
C GLY A 72 -14.32 -3.09 11.77
N GLU A 73 -15.19 -2.11 11.87
CA GLU A 73 -16.45 -2.01 11.14
C GLU A 73 -16.61 -0.60 10.55
N PRO A 74 -17.27 -0.49 9.40
CA PRO A 74 -17.80 -1.58 8.59
C PRO A 74 -16.71 -2.37 7.89
N ARG A 75 -16.92 -3.68 7.74
CA ARG A 75 -15.96 -4.50 6.97
C ARG A 75 -15.82 -3.99 5.53
N GLN A 76 -14.63 -4.14 4.96
CA GLN A 76 -14.29 -3.71 3.59
C GLN A 76 -14.39 -2.19 3.37
N HIS A 77 -14.24 -1.42 4.44
CA HIS A 77 -14.14 0.04 4.38
C HIS A 77 -12.68 0.49 4.37
N LEU A 78 -12.32 1.26 3.36
CA LEU A 78 -10.97 1.80 3.17
C LEU A 78 -11.02 3.32 3.34
N ASP A 79 -10.48 3.79 4.45
CA ASP A 79 -10.21 5.21 4.68
C ASP A 79 -8.69 5.43 4.58
N PRO A 80 -8.19 6.18 3.58
CA PRO A 80 -6.76 6.36 3.39
C PRO A 80 -6.07 6.99 4.60
N TRP A 81 -6.73 7.88 5.30
CA TRP A 81 -6.16 8.53 6.47
C TRP A 81 -6.11 7.59 7.68
N ALA A 82 -7.12 6.73 7.84
CA ALA A 82 -7.09 5.67 8.84
C ALA A 82 -5.98 4.64 8.53
N GLN A 83 -5.80 4.27 7.26
CA GLN A 83 -4.73 3.37 6.83
C GLN A 83 -3.33 3.96 7.05
N ILE A 84 -3.14 5.26 6.81
CA ILE A 84 -1.89 5.96 7.16
C ILE A 84 -1.64 5.93 8.68
N ARG A 85 -2.69 6.09 9.51
CA ARG A 85 -2.55 5.94 10.97
C ARG A 85 -2.26 4.50 11.39
N ASP A 86 -2.76 3.50 10.66
CA ASP A 86 -2.38 2.09 10.90
C ASP A 86 -0.88 1.87 10.67
N TYR A 87 -0.30 2.49 9.63
CA TYR A 87 1.15 2.51 9.45
C TYR A 87 1.88 3.18 10.61
N GLN A 88 1.41 4.35 11.05
CA GLN A 88 2.02 5.09 12.17
C GLN A 88 1.98 4.26 13.47
N ASN A 89 0.89 3.56 13.72
CA ASN A 89 0.75 2.68 14.88
C ASN A 89 1.59 1.41 14.73
N ALA A 90 1.75 0.88 13.52
CA ALA A 90 2.68 -0.22 13.22
C ALA A 90 4.14 0.20 13.46
N LEU A 91 4.53 1.42 13.09
CA LEU A 91 5.86 1.98 13.42
C LEU A 91 6.03 2.07 14.94
N SER A 92 5.01 2.54 15.68
CA SER A 92 5.04 2.60 17.15
C SER A 92 5.09 1.22 17.82
N PHE A 93 4.54 0.19 17.18
CA PHE A 93 4.69 -1.19 17.59
C PHE A 93 6.13 -1.67 17.39
N LEU A 94 6.74 -1.40 16.23
CA LEU A 94 8.13 -1.76 15.93
C LEU A 94 9.12 -1.07 16.85
N GLU A 95 8.93 0.20 17.20
CA GLU A 95 9.79 0.93 18.15
C GLU A 95 9.90 0.25 19.52
N ARG A 96 8.90 -0.55 19.90
CA ARG A 96 8.85 -1.27 21.17
C ARG A 96 9.11 -2.77 21.05
N SER A 97 9.39 -3.24 19.82
CA SER A 97 9.59 -4.67 19.55
C SER A 97 11.03 -5.08 19.84
N ASP A 98 11.22 -6.10 20.65
CA ASP A 98 12.56 -6.65 20.91
C ASP A 98 13.27 -7.03 19.62
N GLY A 99 14.56 -6.74 19.51
CA GLY A 99 15.38 -7.08 18.34
C GLY A 99 15.12 -6.22 17.12
N VAL A 100 14.44 -5.08 17.26
CA VAL A 100 14.27 -4.03 16.25
C VAL A 100 15.00 -2.78 16.68
N ASP A 101 15.74 -2.16 15.76
CA ASP A 101 16.36 -0.86 15.98
C ASP A 101 15.34 0.25 15.68
N PRO A 102 14.87 1.00 16.70
CA PRO A 102 13.84 2.02 16.54
C PRO A 102 14.29 3.24 15.71
N ASP A 103 15.59 3.44 15.55
CA ASP A 103 16.16 4.53 14.76
C ASP A 103 16.32 4.20 13.27
N ARG A 104 16.02 2.95 12.87
CA ARG A 104 16.17 2.43 11.52
C ARG A 104 14.89 1.82 10.97
N LEU A 105 13.81 2.64 10.94
CA LEU A 105 12.51 2.21 10.46
C LEU A 105 12.26 2.69 9.04
N GLY A 106 11.69 1.83 8.20
CA GLY A 106 11.26 2.14 6.84
C GLY A 106 9.80 1.79 6.60
N ALA A 107 9.28 2.22 5.45
CA ALA A 107 7.94 1.87 5.01
C ALA A 107 7.95 1.48 3.53
N TRP A 108 7.28 0.37 3.22
CA TRP A 108 7.02 -0.12 1.86
C TRP A 108 5.53 -0.17 1.61
N GLY A 109 5.11 0.28 0.43
CA GLY A 109 3.72 0.20 0.02
C GLY A 109 3.57 -0.06 -1.46
N ILE A 110 2.52 -0.81 -1.83
CA ILE A 110 2.18 -1.11 -3.23
C ILE A 110 0.81 -0.55 -3.57
N SER A 111 0.64 -0.02 -4.78
CA SER A 111 -0.62 0.49 -5.29
C SER A 111 -1.17 1.61 -4.38
N TYR A 112 -2.34 1.47 -3.77
CA TYR A 112 -2.88 2.49 -2.87
C TYR A 112 -1.92 2.83 -1.71
N SER A 113 -1.31 1.82 -1.09
CA SER A 113 -0.31 2.03 -0.05
C SER A 113 1.00 2.62 -0.57
N GLY A 114 1.29 2.49 -1.86
CA GLY A 114 2.40 3.22 -2.49
C GLY A 114 2.25 4.73 -2.32
N GLY A 115 1.01 5.24 -2.42
CA GLY A 115 0.71 6.63 -2.10
C GLY A 115 0.82 6.95 -0.61
N HIS A 116 0.39 6.02 0.27
CA HIS A 116 0.46 6.23 1.73
C HIS A 116 1.89 6.41 2.22
N VAL A 117 2.85 5.62 1.72
CA VAL A 117 4.25 5.76 2.14
C VAL A 117 4.89 7.06 1.67
N LEU A 118 4.42 7.64 0.55
CA LEU A 118 4.82 9.00 0.15
C LEU A 118 4.33 10.06 1.16
N ILE A 119 3.12 9.91 1.68
CA ILE A 119 2.60 10.78 2.74
C ILE A 119 3.37 10.58 4.05
N LEU A 120 3.65 9.33 4.42
CA LEU A 120 4.45 9.01 5.62
C LEU A 120 5.85 9.61 5.55
N ALA A 121 6.53 9.54 4.41
CA ALA A 121 7.85 10.14 4.22
C ALA A 121 7.85 11.66 4.46
N ALA A 122 6.72 12.32 4.22
CA ALA A 122 6.56 13.76 4.40
C ALA A 122 6.07 14.17 5.80
N THR A 123 5.54 13.22 6.59
CA THR A 123 4.78 13.55 7.82
C THR A 123 5.23 12.81 9.07
N ASP A 124 6.01 11.73 8.93
CA ASP A 124 6.49 10.94 10.06
C ASP A 124 8.03 10.84 10.07
N PRO A 125 8.73 11.56 10.97
CA PRO A 125 10.20 11.62 11.00
C PRO A 125 10.87 10.30 11.42
N ARG A 126 10.11 9.33 11.92
CA ARG A 126 10.61 7.99 12.23
C ARG A 126 10.92 7.19 10.97
N VAL A 127 10.27 7.52 9.85
CA VAL A 127 10.50 6.86 8.57
C VAL A 127 11.81 7.34 7.96
N LYS A 128 12.81 6.48 7.94
CA LYS A 128 14.17 6.78 7.45
C LYS A 128 14.39 6.46 5.98
N ALA A 129 13.56 5.60 5.40
CA ALA A 129 13.55 5.30 3.95
C ALA A 129 12.19 4.76 3.55
N ILE A 130 11.79 4.99 2.30
CA ILE A 130 10.57 4.42 1.74
C ILE A 130 10.80 3.76 0.39
N VAL A 131 9.94 2.78 0.09
CA VAL A 131 9.72 2.26 -1.25
C VAL A 131 8.24 2.40 -1.59
N SER A 132 7.96 3.20 -2.60
CA SER A 132 6.62 3.43 -3.17
C SER A 132 6.53 2.68 -4.49
N GLN A 133 5.76 1.61 -4.53
CA GLN A 133 5.64 0.74 -5.70
C GLN A 133 4.30 0.94 -6.39
N ILE A 134 4.32 1.27 -7.69
CA ILE A 134 3.12 1.49 -8.53
C ILE A 134 2.01 2.28 -7.80
N PRO A 135 2.30 3.49 -7.29
CA PRO A 135 1.44 4.18 -6.36
C PRO A 135 0.19 4.81 -6.98
N VAL A 136 -0.94 4.74 -6.27
CA VAL A 136 -2.04 5.69 -6.51
C VAL A 136 -1.62 7.05 -5.93
N VAL A 137 -1.44 8.05 -6.79
CA VAL A 137 -0.94 9.37 -6.38
C VAL A 137 -2.01 10.47 -6.42
N ASP A 138 -3.03 10.31 -7.24
CA ASP A 138 -4.15 11.24 -7.40
C ASP A 138 -5.42 10.45 -7.72
N GLY A 139 -6.25 10.25 -6.72
CA GLY A 139 -7.45 9.42 -6.84
C GLY A 139 -8.47 10.01 -7.83
N TYR A 140 -8.64 11.34 -7.88
CA TYR A 140 -9.56 11.98 -8.82
C TYR A 140 -9.12 11.76 -10.28
N ARG A 141 -7.88 12.11 -10.61
CA ARG A 141 -7.35 11.96 -11.97
C ARG A 141 -7.33 10.49 -12.38
N ASN A 142 -6.96 9.60 -11.46
CA ASN A 142 -6.92 8.17 -11.66
C ASN A 142 -8.33 7.63 -11.99
N MET A 143 -9.29 7.82 -11.10
CA MET A 143 -10.65 7.30 -11.27
C MET A 143 -11.37 7.90 -12.48
N ARG A 144 -11.10 9.18 -12.77
CA ARG A 144 -11.63 9.86 -13.97
C ARG A 144 -11.15 9.22 -15.27
N ARG A 145 -9.89 8.78 -15.33
CA ARG A 145 -9.29 8.16 -16.52
C ARG A 145 -9.70 6.70 -16.67
N VAL A 146 -9.61 5.90 -15.60
CA VAL A 146 -9.92 4.47 -15.68
C VAL A 146 -11.40 4.16 -15.92
N HIS A 147 -12.30 5.00 -15.44
CA HIS A 147 -13.75 4.85 -15.68
C HIS A 147 -14.23 5.52 -16.98
N GLY A 148 -13.44 6.39 -17.56
CA GLY A 148 -13.90 7.20 -18.70
C GLY A 148 -15.11 8.09 -18.36
N THR A 149 -15.67 8.77 -19.34
CA THR A 149 -16.73 9.77 -19.10
C THR A 149 -18.02 9.17 -18.57
N LEU A 150 -18.47 8.05 -19.14
CA LEU A 150 -19.77 7.45 -18.80
C LEU A 150 -19.68 6.65 -17.50
N GLY A 151 -18.62 5.84 -17.33
CA GLY A 151 -18.38 5.08 -16.10
C GLY A 151 -18.21 5.99 -14.89
N TYR A 152 -17.46 7.10 -15.06
CA TYR A 152 -17.29 8.08 -13.99
C TYR A 152 -18.58 8.81 -13.60
N ARG A 153 -19.51 9.04 -14.54
CA ARG A 153 -20.84 9.57 -14.22
C ARG A 153 -21.64 8.58 -13.39
N ARG A 154 -21.68 7.31 -13.82
CA ARG A 154 -22.33 6.22 -13.06
C ARG A 154 -21.77 6.10 -11.64
N LEU A 155 -20.44 6.23 -11.50
CA LEU A 155 -19.74 6.21 -10.20
C LEU A 155 -20.24 7.35 -9.30
N TRP A 156 -20.33 8.58 -9.83
CA TRP A 156 -20.85 9.72 -9.06
C TRP A 156 -22.31 9.56 -8.65
N GLU A 157 -23.16 9.03 -9.53
CA GLU A 157 -24.56 8.76 -9.21
C GLU A 157 -24.66 7.78 -8.02
N ALA A 158 -23.86 6.71 -8.02
CA ALA A 158 -23.80 5.74 -6.94
C ALA A 158 -23.24 6.32 -5.62
N ILE A 159 -22.21 7.17 -5.68
CA ILE A 159 -21.67 7.88 -4.52
C ILE A 159 -22.73 8.81 -3.90
N LEU A 160 -23.45 9.56 -4.71
CA LEU A 160 -24.50 10.44 -4.20
C LEU A 160 -25.65 9.65 -3.56
N GLU A 161 -25.99 8.50 -4.10
CA GLU A 161 -27.00 7.63 -3.49
C GLU A 161 -26.51 7.06 -2.15
N ASP A 162 -25.28 6.59 -2.08
CA ASP A 162 -24.68 6.13 -0.83
C ASP A 162 -24.66 7.21 0.26
N ARG A 163 -24.29 8.46 -0.12
CA ARG A 163 -24.33 9.59 0.81
C ARG A 163 -25.74 9.86 1.36
N ARG A 164 -26.80 9.73 0.52
CA ARG A 164 -28.19 9.88 0.97
C ARG A 164 -28.58 8.78 1.97
N LEU A 165 -28.27 7.53 1.63
CA LEU A 165 -28.56 6.39 2.49
C LEU A 165 -27.90 6.54 3.87
N ARG A 166 -26.61 6.94 3.91
CA ARG A 166 -25.87 7.16 5.17
C ARG A 166 -26.41 8.37 5.97
N THR A 167 -26.99 9.35 5.33
CA THR A 167 -27.64 10.48 6.01
C THR A 167 -28.95 10.05 6.69
N GLU A 168 -29.69 9.12 6.09
CA GLU A 168 -30.92 8.58 6.68
C GLU A 168 -30.63 7.61 7.83
N ASP A 169 -29.61 6.77 7.67
CA ASP A 169 -29.18 5.76 8.64
C ASP A 169 -27.70 5.46 8.47
N ALA A 170 -26.88 5.80 9.45
CA ALA A 170 -25.42 5.61 9.41
C ALA A 170 -24.97 4.14 9.24
N THR A 171 -25.86 3.18 9.45
CA THR A 171 -25.58 1.76 9.22
C THR A 171 -25.83 1.33 7.77
N LYS A 172 -26.65 2.07 7.02
CA LYS A 172 -26.92 1.82 5.60
C LYS A 172 -25.77 2.33 4.75
N ARG A 173 -25.34 1.52 3.81
CA ARG A 173 -24.30 1.86 2.84
C ARG A 173 -24.37 0.99 1.61
N LEU A 174 -23.86 1.50 0.51
CA LEU A 174 -23.65 0.70 -0.69
C LEU A 174 -22.25 0.06 -0.68
N TYR A 175 -22.17 -1.08 -1.30
CA TYR A 175 -20.93 -1.78 -1.59
C TYR A 175 -20.81 -1.95 -3.10
N LEU A 176 -19.55 -2.02 -3.57
CA LEU A 176 -19.28 -2.34 -4.95
C LEU A 176 -18.10 -3.32 -5.04
N PRO A 177 -18.04 -4.13 -6.11
CA PRO A 177 -16.90 -5.00 -6.34
C PRO A 177 -15.59 -4.20 -6.41
N HIS A 178 -14.50 -4.81 -5.91
CA HIS A 178 -13.14 -4.30 -6.16
C HIS A 178 -12.87 -4.22 -7.66
N ALA A 179 -13.12 -5.31 -8.40
CA ALA A 179 -12.96 -5.35 -9.85
C ALA A 179 -14.06 -6.22 -10.48
N SER A 180 -14.38 -5.98 -11.75
CA SER A 180 -15.42 -6.70 -12.50
C SER A 180 -14.86 -7.30 -13.78
N GLU A 181 -15.38 -8.49 -14.15
CA GLU A 181 -15.15 -9.12 -15.46
C GLU A 181 -15.94 -8.44 -16.58
N ARG A 182 -16.99 -7.67 -16.24
CA ARG A 182 -17.88 -6.99 -17.18
C ARG A 182 -18.03 -5.51 -16.83
N PRO A 183 -16.97 -4.70 -16.99
CA PRO A 183 -16.96 -3.31 -16.53
C PRO A 183 -18.00 -2.41 -17.21
N ASP A 184 -18.46 -2.77 -18.42
CA ASP A 184 -19.50 -2.04 -19.13
C ASP A 184 -20.89 -2.25 -18.50
N GLU A 185 -21.14 -3.40 -17.88
CA GLU A 185 -22.40 -3.79 -17.27
C GLU A 185 -22.41 -3.53 -15.76
N GLU A 186 -21.31 -3.84 -15.08
CA GLU A 186 -21.17 -3.81 -13.63
C GLU A 186 -20.21 -2.71 -13.18
N LEU A 187 -20.66 -1.83 -12.28
CA LEU A 187 -19.79 -0.84 -11.66
C LEU A 187 -18.87 -1.52 -10.64
N SER A 188 -17.57 -1.21 -10.69
CA SER A 188 -16.57 -1.68 -9.73
C SER A 188 -15.61 -0.55 -9.39
N SER A 189 -14.82 -0.69 -8.31
CA SER A 189 -13.80 0.31 -7.96
C SER A 189 -12.75 0.43 -9.07
N TRP A 190 -12.29 -0.71 -9.58
CA TRP A 190 -11.30 -0.78 -10.66
C TRP A 190 -11.89 -1.58 -11.83
N PRO A 191 -12.26 -0.94 -12.96
CA PRO A 191 -13.02 -1.57 -14.05
C PRO A 191 -12.12 -2.40 -14.98
N PHE A 192 -11.28 -3.28 -14.41
CA PHE A 192 -10.31 -4.09 -15.16
C PHE A 192 -10.59 -5.59 -14.98
N PRO A 193 -10.97 -6.32 -16.06
CA PRO A 193 -11.17 -7.77 -16.00
C PRO A 193 -9.93 -8.54 -15.55
N GLU A 194 -8.74 -8.12 -15.96
CA GLU A 194 -7.47 -8.73 -15.55
C GLU A 194 -7.28 -8.67 -14.03
N THR A 195 -7.58 -7.52 -13.41
CA THR A 195 -7.55 -7.36 -11.96
C THR A 195 -8.49 -8.35 -11.29
N ARG A 196 -9.74 -8.47 -11.77
CA ARG A 196 -10.70 -9.42 -11.22
C ARG A 196 -10.20 -10.87 -11.31
N HIS A 197 -9.66 -11.25 -12.48
CA HIS A 197 -9.13 -12.60 -12.72
C HIS A 197 -7.94 -12.92 -11.80
N THR A 198 -6.95 -12.03 -11.76
CA THR A 198 -5.74 -12.22 -10.94
C THR A 198 -6.07 -12.34 -9.45
N PHE A 199 -6.91 -11.45 -8.92
CA PHE A 199 -7.28 -11.52 -7.50
C PHE A 199 -8.18 -12.72 -7.16
N ALA A 200 -9.01 -13.19 -8.10
CA ALA A 200 -9.77 -14.43 -7.91
C ALA A 200 -8.86 -15.66 -7.82
N GLN A 201 -7.80 -15.70 -8.64
CA GLN A 201 -6.79 -16.75 -8.57
C GLN A 201 -6.01 -16.69 -7.25
N LEU A 202 -5.54 -15.51 -6.85
CA LEU A 202 -4.82 -15.32 -5.59
C LEU A 202 -5.67 -15.68 -4.38
N GLN A 203 -6.98 -15.36 -4.40
CA GLN A 203 -7.90 -15.76 -3.34
C GLN A 203 -7.97 -17.28 -3.17
N GLN A 204 -7.94 -18.03 -4.28
CA GLN A 204 -8.01 -19.49 -4.24
C GLN A 204 -6.70 -20.15 -3.82
N THR A 205 -5.56 -19.52 -4.09
CA THR A 205 -4.24 -20.13 -3.92
C THR A 205 -3.50 -19.69 -2.66
N GLU A 206 -3.60 -18.42 -2.25
CA GLU A 206 -2.77 -17.88 -1.17
C GLU A 206 -3.47 -16.87 -0.26
N ALA A 207 -4.57 -16.24 -0.69
CA ALA A 207 -5.20 -15.14 0.06
C ALA A 207 -6.71 -15.39 0.31
N PRO A 208 -7.07 -16.42 1.10
CA PRO A 208 -8.47 -16.82 1.31
C PRO A 208 -9.31 -15.75 2.02
N LEU A 209 -8.70 -14.82 2.74
CA LEU A 209 -9.41 -13.73 3.43
C LEU A 209 -9.73 -12.55 2.52
N TYR A 210 -9.16 -12.49 1.31
CA TYR A 210 -9.49 -11.46 0.34
C TYR A 210 -10.96 -11.49 -0.04
N GLN A 211 -11.57 -10.31 -0.13
CA GLN A 211 -12.94 -10.14 -0.63
C GLN A 211 -12.94 -9.14 -1.79
N ASN A 212 -13.60 -9.51 -2.88
CA ASN A 212 -13.77 -8.62 -4.05
C ASN A 212 -14.84 -7.56 -3.76
N LEU A 213 -14.69 -6.79 -2.70
CA LEU A 213 -15.70 -5.87 -2.20
C LEU A 213 -15.06 -4.68 -1.49
N SER A 214 -15.62 -3.48 -1.69
CA SER A 214 -15.36 -2.29 -0.87
C SER A 214 -16.66 -1.51 -0.63
N THR A 215 -16.68 -0.66 0.40
CA THR A 215 -17.80 0.27 0.58
C THR A 215 -17.74 1.35 -0.51
N MET A 216 -18.89 1.89 -0.90
CA MET A 216 -18.96 3.03 -1.82
C MET A 216 -18.27 4.27 -1.23
N GLU A 217 -18.38 4.45 0.09
CA GLU A 217 -17.70 5.51 0.82
C GLU A 217 -16.17 5.46 0.63
N SER A 218 -15.58 4.27 0.53
CA SER A 218 -14.14 4.12 0.25
C SER A 218 -13.75 4.76 -1.09
N VAL A 219 -14.58 4.60 -2.11
CA VAL A 219 -14.35 5.22 -3.42
C VAL A 219 -14.55 6.74 -3.35
N ASP A 220 -15.53 7.21 -2.60
CA ASP A 220 -15.74 8.63 -2.34
C ASP A 220 -14.51 9.27 -1.65
N LEU A 221 -13.93 8.58 -0.67
CA LEU A 221 -12.69 8.99 0.00
C LEU A 221 -11.48 8.96 -0.95
N LEU A 222 -11.39 7.93 -1.81
CA LEU A 222 -10.35 7.84 -2.83
C LEU A 222 -10.38 9.03 -3.80
N LEU A 223 -11.56 9.50 -4.21
CA LEU A 223 -11.67 10.67 -5.11
C LEU A 223 -11.09 11.96 -4.49
N ASN A 224 -10.95 12.02 -3.18
CA ASN A 224 -10.37 13.15 -2.48
C ASN A 224 -8.91 12.90 -2.02
N TYR A 225 -8.35 11.76 -2.40
CA TYR A 225 -6.98 11.38 -2.05
C TYR A 225 -5.99 11.93 -3.08
N ASP A 226 -5.05 12.76 -2.62
CA ASP A 226 -3.99 13.35 -3.43
C ASP A 226 -2.69 13.45 -2.61
N VAL A 227 -1.62 12.85 -3.11
CA VAL A 227 -0.29 12.91 -2.47
C VAL A 227 0.49 14.18 -2.84
N SER A 228 0.03 14.94 -3.81
CA SER A 228 0.73 16.11 -4.36
C SER A 228 1.15 17.16 -3.32
N PRO A 229 0.32 17.48 -2.29
CA PRO A 229 0.72 18.43 -1.26
C PRO A 229 1.82 17.90 -0.33
N PHE A 230 2.00 16.58 -0.28
CA PHE A 230 2.94 15.90 0.62
C PHE A 230 4.29 15.65 -0.04
N VAL A 231 4.33 15.18 -1.28
CA VAL A 231 5.58 14.83 -1.95
C VAL A 231 6.56 16.00 -2.04
N THR A 232 6.06 17.23 -2.11
CA THR A 232 6.88 18.46 -2.09
C THR A 232 7.55 18.73 -0.75
N ARG A 233 7.22 17.99 0.31
CA ARG A 233 7.79 18.09 1.66
C ARG A 233 8.81 16.99 1.97
N ILE A 234 9.09 16.08 1.05
CA ILE A 234 10.06 14.99 1.24
C ILE A 234 11.46 15.54 0.95
N TYR A 235 12.08 16.19 1.94
CA TYR A 235 13.40 16.83 1.79
C TYR A 235 14.57 15.88 2.11
N ASP A 236 14.42 15.02 3.11
CA ASP A 236 15.53 14.24 3.66
C ASP A 236 15.35 12.73 3.54
N THR A 237 14.09 12.24 3.45
CA THR A 237 13.77 10.83 3.43
C THR A 237 14.15 10.19 2.08
N PRO A 238 15.09 9.22 2.05
CA PRO A 238 15.40 8.44 0.88
C PRO A 238 14.15 7.76 0.30
N THR A 239 13.89 8.01 -0.99
CA THR A 239 12.66 7.60 -1.68
C THR A 239 12.96 6.82 -2.94
N LEU A 240 12.61 5.52 -2.95
CA LEU A 240 12.57 4.71 -4.15
C LEU A 240 11.13 4.66 -4.67
N MET A 241 10.94 4.99 -5.96
CA MET A 241 9.69 4.70 -6.66
C MET A 241 9.93 3.61 -7.70
N LEU A 242 9.13 2.55 -7.63
CA LEU A 242 9.07 1.48 -8.62
C LEU A 242 7.79 1.66 -9.43
N VAL A 243 7.94 1.82 -10.73
CA VAL A 243 6.85 2.11 -11.67
C VAL A 243 6.81 1.02 -12.73
N ALA A 244 5.64 0.49 -13.03
CA ALA A 244 5.48 -0.47 -14.11
C ALA A 244 5.35 0.26 -15.46
N GLU A 245 6.06 -0.21 -16.48
CA GLU A 245 6.03 0.40 -17.82
C GLU A 245 4.62 0.29 -18.42
N GLY A 246 4.01 1.44 -18.69
CA GLY A 246 2.67 1.47 -19.27
C GLY A 246 1.55 1.07 -18.30
N ASP A 247 1.74 1.21 -16.98
CA ASP A 247 0.68 0.99 -16.00
C ASP A 247 -0.53 1.88 -16.31
N ASP A 248 -1.64 1.25 -16.65
CA ASP A 248 -2.90 1.89 -16.98
C ASP A 248 -3.92 1.86 -15.83
N LEU A 249 -3.57 1.19 -14.72
CA LEU A 249 -4.41 1.10 -13.54
C LEU A 249 -4.11 2.27 -12.58
N THR A 250 -2.86 2.46 -12.13
CA THR A 250 -2.45 3.58 -11.27
C THR A 250 -1.89 4.78 -12.05
N LEU A 251 -1.70 4.59 -13.36
CA LEU A 251 -1.32 5.61 -14.34
C LEU A 251 0.12 6.11 -14.16
N TRP A 252 1.04 5.39 -14.73
CA TRP A 252 2.49 5.62 -14.62
C TRP A 252 2.96 7.04 -14.95
N ASP A 253 2.25 7.78 -15.82
CA ASP A 253 2.53 9.19 -16.11
C ASP A 253 2.27 10.08 -14.87
N LEU A 254 1.23 9.79 -14.09
CA LEU A 254 0.96 10.49 -12.83
C LEU A 254 2.01 10.16 -11.77
N GLU A 255 2.47 8.91 -11.73
CA GLU A 255 3.51 8.44 -10.84
C GLU A 255 4.84 9.16 -11.11
N ILE A 256 5.24 9.26 -12.40
CA ILE A 256 6.45 10.00 -12.83
C ILE A 256 6.30 11.50 -12.54
N GLU A 257 5.12 12.09 -12.78
CA GLU A 257 4.84 13.48 -12.43
C GLU A 257 5.06 13.71 -10.92
N SER A 258 4.54 12.80 -10.09
CA SER A 258 4.69 12.87 -8.63
C SER A 258 6.15 12.73 -8.20
N TYR A 259 6.89 11.75 -8.76
CA TYR A 259 8.33 11.57 -8.51
C TYR A 259 9.14 12.83 -8.81
N ASN A 260 8.88 13.50 -9.93
CA ASN A 260 9.59 14.70 -10.33
C ASN A 260 9.42 15.86 -9.34
N ARG A 261 8.33 15.87 -8.56
CA ARG A 261 8.03 16.90 -7.56
C ARG A 261 8.68 16.66 -6.20
N ILE A 262 9.27 15.48 -5.95
CA ILE A 262 9.97 15.16 -4.70
C ILE A 262 11.30 15.92 -4.67
N PRO A 263 11.55 16.78 -3.66
CA PRO A 263 12.75 17.64 -3.63
C PRO A 263 14.02 16.95 -3.18
N THR A 264 13.95 15.86 -2.38
CA THR A 264 15.16 15.18 -1.90
C THR A 264 16.03 14.72 -3.06
N THR A 265 17.36 14.86 -2.88
CA THR A 265 18.36 14.32 -3.82
C THR A 265 18.58 12.81 -3.62
N LYS A 266 18.15 12.27 -2.47
CA LYS A 266 18.22 10.85 -2.15
C LYS A 266 16.97 10.14 -2.71
N LYS A 267 16.76 10.22 -4.03
CA LYS A 267 15.62 9.55 -4.67
C LYS A 267 16.05 8.77 -5.91
N LYS A 268 15.35 7.68 -6.17
CA LYS A 268 15.57 6.82 -7.34
C LYS A 268 14.22 6.46 -7.95
N LEU A 269 14.11 6.54 -9.28
CA LEU A 269 13.02 5.99 -10.06
C LEU A 269 13.52 4.76 -10.81
N VAL A 270 12.79 3.66 -10.71
CA VAL A 270 13.00 2.47 -11.51
C VAL A 270 11.73 2.18 -12.28
N VAL A 271 11.83 2.19 -13.61
CA VAL A 271 10.75 1.75 -14.50
C VAL A 271 10.98 0.27 -14.80
N LEU A 272 10.04 -0.57 -14.40
CA LEU A 272 10.08 -2.01 -14.62
C LEU A 272 9.59 -2.29 -16.04
N ALA A 273 10.52 -2.64 -16.93
CA ALA A 273 10.21 -2.94 -18.32
C ALA A 273 9.37 -4.22 -18.47
N ASP A 274 8.53 -4.27 -19.52
CA ASP A 274 7.63 -5.40 -19.80
C ASP A 274 6.80 -5.84 -18.57
N THR A 275 6.38 -4.88 -17.76
CA THR A 275 5.68 -5.12 -16.49
C THR A 275 4.42 -4.25 -16.46
N SER A 276 3.25 -4.87 -16.30
CA SER A 276 2.00 -4.16 -16.01
C SER A 276 1.75 -4.10 -14.50
N HIS A 277 0.74 -3.35 -14.08
CA HIS A 277 0.29 -3.37 -12.69
C HIS A 277 0.07 -4.80 -12.20
N MET A 278 -0.69 -5.59 -12.95
CA MET A 278 -1.10 -6.92 -12.53
C MET A 278 -0.02 -8.00 -12.65
N THR A 279 1.00 -7.81 -13.48
CA THR A 279 2.12 -8.78 -13.55
C THR A 279 2.97 -8.80 -12.28
N LEU A 280 2.99 -7.72 -11.50
CA LEU A 280 3.62 -7.70 -10.16
C LEU A 280 2.90 -8.59 -9.13
N TYR A 281 1.70 -9.06 -9.44
CA TYR A 281 0.94 -9.99 -8.60
C TYR A 281 0.93 -11.41 -9.16
N SER A 282 0.94 -11.55 -10.47
CA SER A 282 0.77 -12.84 -11.16
C SER A 282 2.09 -13.47 -11.60
N ASP A 283 3.15 -12.68 -11.84
CA ASP A 283 4.46 -13.16 -12.29
C ASP A 283 5.53 -12.99 -11.21
N ARG A 284 5.94 -14.11 -10.61
CA ARG A 284 6.95 -14.13 -9.54
C ARG A 284 8.32 -13.66 -10.01
N SER A 285 8.66 -13.79 -11.29
CA SER A 285 9.92 -13.27 -11.81
C SER A 285 9.96 -11.74 -11.82
N LYS A 286 8.86 -11.09 -12.18
CA LYS A 286 8.72 -9.63 -12.14
C LYS A 286 8.67 -9.12 -10.70
N LEU A 287 7.92 -9.81 -9.84
CA LEU A 287 7.88 -9.51 -8.40
C LEU A 287 9.28 -9.58 -7.78
N SER A 288 10.07 -10.64 -8.10
CA SER A 288 11.43 -10.80 -7.55
C SER A 288 12.34 -9.63 -7.92
N VAL A 289 12.26 -9.12 -9.15
CA VAL A 289 13.04 -7.92 -9.56
C VAL A 289 12.68 -6.72 -8.69
N ALA A 290 11.38 -6.49 -8.47
CA ALA A 290 10.93 -5.38 -7.62
C ALA A 290 11.34 -5.57 -6.15
N ALA A 291 11.25 -6.80 -5.62
CA ALA A 291 11.66 -7.13 -4.26
C ALA A 291 13.16 -6.96 -4.05
N ASP A 292 13.98 -7.35 -5.02
CA ASP A 292 15.43 -7.18 -4.98
C ASP A 292 15.85 -5.69 -5.00
N GLU A 293 15.20 -4.87 -5.83
CA GLU A 293 15.44 -3.43 -5.85
C GLU A 293 15.05 -2.78 -4.51
N ALA A 294 13.89 -3.14 -3.96
CA ALA A 294 13.43 -2.65 -2.67
C ALA A 294 14.35 -3.10 -1.52
N SER A 295 14.78 -4.36 -1.51
CA SER A 295 15.69 -4.92 -0.50
C SER A 295 17.02 -4.19 -0.49
N ARG A 296 17.64 -3.98 -1.66
CA ARG A 296 18.90 -3.23 -1.79
C ARG A 296 18.74 -1.79 -1.30
N TRP A 297 17.63 -1.13 -1.70
CA TRP A 297 17.34 0.23 -1.26
C TRP A 297 17.28 0.36 0.25
N PHE A 298 16.51 -0.49 0.92
CA PHE A 298 16.43 -0.47 2.38
C PHE A 298 17.75 -0.85 3.04
N ALA A 299 18.47 -1.85 2.53
CA ALA A 299 19.77 -2.23 3.07
C ALA A 299 20.78 -1.05 3.01
N ASP A 300 20.78 -0.28 1.91
CA ASP A 300 21.68 0.87 1.74
C ASP A 300 21.29 2.05 2.64
N HIS A 301 20.01 2.29 2.87
CA HIS A 301 19.53 3.49 3.57
C HIS A 301 19.14 3.27 5.04
N LEU A 302 18.93 2.02 5.46
CA LEU A 302 18.69 1.63 6.85
C LEU A 302 19.91 0.93 7.49
N SER A 303 21.06 0.84 6.80
CA SER A 303 22.29 0.34 7.40
C SER A 303 22.75 1.26 8.55
N ALA A 304 23.39 0.68 9.56
CA ALA A 304 24.00 1.47 10.64
C ALA A 304 25.00 2.46 10.01
N GLN A 305 24.76 3.76 10.18
CA GLN A 305 25.76 4.75 9.79
C GLN A 305 27.02 4.50 10.62
N ALA A 306 28.16 4.32 9.97
CA ALA A 306 29.43 4.33 10.68
C ALA A 306 29.50 5.64 11.50
N PRO A 307 29.94 5.62 12.76
CA PRO A 307 30.00 6.80 13.58
C PRO A 307 30.82 7.86 12.81
N GLN A 308 30.16 8.96 12.45
CA GLN A 308 30.83 10.11 11.87
C GLN A 308 31.77 10.62 12.97
N GLY A 309 33.08 10.39 12.79
CA GLY A 309 34.10 10.91 13.69
C GLY A 309 33.89 12.41 13.86
N ARG A 310 33.68 12.85 15.09
CA ARG A 310 33.61 14.25 15.48
C ARG A 310 34.98 14.89 15.35
#